data_5168f9b9f348006c7dab5e65cbfb479e
#
_entry.id   5168f9b9f348006c7dab5e65cbfb479e
#
_cell.length_a   1.000
_cell.length_b   1.000
_cell.length_c   1.000
_cell.angle_alpha   90.00
_cell.angle_beta   90.00
_cell.angle_gamma   90.00
#
_symmetry.space_group_name_H-M   'P 1'
#
loop_
_entity.id
_entity.type
_entity.pdbx_description
1 polymer ?
#
loop_
_entity_poly.entity_id
_entity_poly.type
_entity_poly.pdbx_seq_one_letter_code
_entity_poly.pdbx_strand_id
1 'polypeptide(L)'
;MKKNYLMWSFAMALLTGTLCTSCDETEGAVAPEETQSVQKGIAITYLHVTDQIMKNRDVIRGENFLGNGEYVTFAGILEANNKIYTAPIPMGLSVYGSAFEDGKWVKYPELVKTEDGGSNSSSYEKGELQWTQYPNEAWVAIYNDENFNNPTLIRTDKISYACGRMRSQYYQTIWAADNGDVYVFSPSYAKIMDADVQKTNLPAGVVRIKAGATDFDSYYCNLEELSGGKSFLRCWHITGDYFLLQMYTCL
;
A
#
# COMPACT_ATOMS: atom_id res chain seq x y z
N MET A 1 38.80 33.31 27.84
CA MET A 1 37.54 32.60 27.63
C MET A 1 37.64 31.76 26.35
N LYS A 2 37.85 30.45 26.47
CA LYS A 2 37.99 29.52 25.34
C LYS A 2 36.63 28.83 25.15
N LYS A 3 36.01 29.03 24.00
CA LYS A 3 34.79 28.29 23.59
C LYS A 3 35.23 26.98 22.93
N ASN A 4 34.87 25.87 23.56
CA ASN A 4 35.03 24.54 22.96
C ASN A 4 33.84 24.26 22.04
N TYR A 5 34.12 24.09 20.76
CA TYR A 5 33.15 23.56 19.82
C TYR A 5 33.26 22.02 19.81
N LEU A 6 32.24 21.37 20.26
CA LEU A 6 32.09 19.91 20.18
C LEU A 6 31.65 19.57 18.75
N MET A 7 32.57 19.05 17.95
CA MET A 7 32.27 18.50 16.63
C MET A 7 31.57 17.14 16.80
N TRP A 8 30.36 17.06 16.37
CA TRP A 8 29.66 15.78 16.20
C TRP A 8 30.00 15.21 14.83
N SER A 9 30.82 14.17 14.84
CA SER A 9 31.12 13.38 13.64
C SER A 9 29.93 12.47 13.37
N PHE A 10 29.22 12.71 12.29
CA PHE A 10 28.25 11.77 11.74
C PHE A 10 29.02 10.63 11.09
N ALA A 11 29.07 9.48 11.74
CA ALA A 11 29.49 8.25 11.11
C ALA A 11 28.35 7.73 10.22
N MET A 12 28.54 7.85 8.91
CA MET A 12 27.67 7.27 7.91
C MET A 12 27.99 5.76 7.85
N ALA A 13 27.18 4.93 8.53
CA ALA A 13 27.29 3.49 8.43
C ALA A 13 26.67 3.06 7.11
N LEU A 14 27.49 2.55 6.18
CA LEU A 14 27.03 1.76 5.04
C LEU A 14 26.35 0.50 5.60
N LEU A 15 25.04 0.40 5.45
CA LEU A 15 24.34 -0.86 5.65
C LEU A 15 24.49 -1.70 4.38
N THR A 16 25.49 -2.57 4.38
CA THR A 16 25.47 -3.79 3.59
C THR A 16 24.39 -4.70 4.18
N GLY A 17 23.54 -5.22 3.30
CA GLY A 17 22.41 -6.03 3.70
C GLY A 17 22.82 -7.24 4.54
N THR A 18 22.40 -7.21 5.77
CA THR A 18 22.24 -8.37 6.61
C THR A 18 20.79 -8.36 7.09
N LEU A 19 20.15 -9.48 6.90
CA LEU A 19 18.85 -9.82 7.47
C LEU A 19 18.73 -9.22 8.88
N CYS A 20 17.77 -8.34 9.09
CA CYS A 20 17.40 -7.92 10.42
C CYS A 20 16.86 -9.15 11.18
N THR A 21 17.77 -9.90 11.77
CA THR A 21 17.45 -10.65 12.96
C THR A 21 17.23 -9.61 14.04
N SER A 22 16.01 -9.53 14.50
CA SER A 22 15.53 -9.01 15.77
C SER A 22 16.61 -8.40 16.65
N CYS A 23 16.55 -7.10 16.88
CA CYS A 23 17.12 -6.53 18.09
C CYS A 23 16.31 -7.06 19.26
N ASP A 24 16.80 -8.09 19.88
CA ASP A 24 16.37 -8.53 21.19
C ASP A 24 17.55 -8.31 22.13
N GLU A 25 17.44 -7.27 22.95
CA GLU A 25 18.10 -7.19 24.24
C GLU A 25 17.39 -6.15 25.09
N THR A 26 16.27 -6.60 25.67
CA THR A 26 15.87 -6.17 27.00
C THR A 26 15.60 -7.42 27.82
N GLU A 27 16.48 -7.67 28.77
CA GLU A 27 16.35 -8.76 29.73
C GLU A 27 14.98 -8.71 30.44
N GLY A 28 14.25 -9.81 30.39
CA GLY A 28 13.17 -10.06 31.32
C GLY A 28 11.84 -10.51 30.81
N ALA A 29 11.76 -11.27 29.71
CA ALA A 29 10.59 -12.11 29.46
C ALA A 29 11.03 -13.36 28.69
N VAL A 30 11.07 -14.49 29.38
CA VAL A 30 11.19 -15.80 28.77
C VAL A 30 9.90 -16.04 27.99
N ALA A 31 9.94 -15.82 26.68
CA ALA A 31 8.89 -16.27 25.79
C ALA A 31 9.04 -17.79 25.58
N PRO A 32 7.93 -18.54 25.54
CA PRO A 32 8.00 -19.97 25.21
C PRO A 32 8.55 -20.14 23.79
N GLU A 33 9.42 -21.13 23.60
CA GLU A 33 9.90 -21.60 22.30
C GLU A 33 8.71 -22.12 21.47
N GLU A 34 7.96 -21.22 20.87
CA GLU A 34 7.18 -21.54 19.70
C GLU A 34 8.09 -21.46 18.49
N THR A 35 8.20 -22.54 17.75
CA THR A 35 8.77 -22.58 16.41
C THR A 35 8.08 -21.47 15.61
N GLN A 36 8.74 -20.31 15.51
CA GLN A 36 8.21 -19.18 14.76
C GLN A 36 8.16 -19.59 13.30
N SER A 37 6.98 -19.99 12.86
CA SER A 37 6.65 -19.93 11.44
C SER A 37 6.90 -18.48 11.02
N VAL A 38 7.78 -18.27 10.04
CA VAL A 38 8.04 -16.94 9.47
C VAL A 38 6.71 -16.34 9.12
N GLN A 39 6.24 -15.39 9.91
CA GLN A 39 4.98 -14.72 9.68
C GLN A 39 5.14 -13.85 8.46
N LYS A 40 4.54 -14.25 7.35
CA LYS A 40 4.49 -13.46 6.13
C LYS A 40 3.45 -12.36 6.31
N GLY A 41 3.90 -11.11 6.38
CA GLY A 41 2.97 -10.00 6.56
C GLY A 41 3.66 -8.68 6.86
N ILE A 42 2.88 -7.64 7.09
CA ILE A 42 3.36 -6.30 7.40
C ILE A 42 3.26 -6.07 8.90
N ALA A 43 4.42 -5.87 9.54
CA ALA A 43 4.45 -5.47 10.95
C ALA A 43 4.01 -4.02 11.09
N ILE A 44 3.10 -3.76 12.01
CA ILE A 44 2.67 -2.41 12.35
C ILE A 44 3.27 -2.03 13.68
N THR A 45 4.04 -0.95 13.63
CA THR A 45 4.58 -0.30 14.81
C THR A 45 4.06 1.14 14.82
N TYR A 46 3.52 1.59 15.93
CA TYR A 46 3.16 2.99 16.05
C TYR A 46 3.83 3.64 17.26
N LEU A 47 4.13 4.91 17.13
CA LEU A 47 4.70 5.75 18.17
C LEU A 47 3.65 6.70 18.72
N HIS A 48 3.32 6.61 20.00
CA HIS A 48 2.56 7.64 20.68
C HIS A 48 3.51 8.75 21.12
N VAL A 49 3.49 9.86 20.38
CA VAL A 49 4.52 10.91 20.51
C VAL A 49 4.50 11.56 21.89
N THR A 50 3.31 11.80 22.45
CA THR A 50 3.14 12.44 23.75
C THR A 50 3.73 11.60 24.89
N ASP A 51 3.46 10.31 24.89
CA ASP A 51 3.90 9.38 25.92
C ASP A 51 5.27 8.77 25.62
N GLN A 52 5.80 9.03 24.42
CA GLN A 52 7.07 8.46 23.93
C GLN A 52 7.11 6.93 23.99
N ILE A 53 5.97 6.29 23.76
CA ILE A 53 5.81 4.85 23.81
C ILE A 53 5.71 4.31 22.38
N MET A 54 6.59 3.38 22.03
CA MET A 54 6.44 2.57 20.82
C MET A 54 5.73 1.27 21.16
N LYS A 55 4.70 0.94 20.41
CA LYS A 55 3.99 -0.33 20.54
C LYS A 55 4.09 -1.09 19.23
N ASN A 56 4.64 -2.29 19.28
CA ASN A 56 4.56 -3.24 18.20
C ASN A 56 3.16 -3.87 18.23
N ARG A 57 2.54 -3.93 17.07
CA ARG A 57 1.24 -4.56 16.88
C ARG A 57 1.40 -5.86 16.13
N ASP A 58 0.32 -6.61 16.08
CA ASP A 58 0.26 -7.83 15.28
C ASP A 58 0.51 -7.53 13.80
N VAL A 59 0.95 -8.56 13.10
CA VAL A 59 1.20 -8.48 11.67
C VAL A 59 -0.13 -8.48 10.92
N ILE A 60 -0.37 -7.46 10.09
CA ILE A 60 -1.45 -7.53 9.10
C ILE A 60 -0.96 -8.41 7.94
N ARG A 61 -1.62 -9.53 7.74
CA ARG A 61 -1.29 -10.43 6.63
C ARG A 61 -1.75 -9.81 5.31
N GLY A 62 -0.81 -9.63 4.38
CA GLY A 62 -1.12 -9.20 3.01
C GLY A 62 -1.61 -10.35 2.12
N GLU A 63 -1.44 -11.57 2.57
CA GLU A 63 -1.78 -12.79 1.87
C GLU A 63 -3.30 -12.95 1.73
N ASN A 64 -3.77 -13.07 0.49
CA ASN A 64 -5.20 -13.21 0.17
C ASN A 64 -6.11 -12.18 0.90
N PHE A 65 -5.58 -11.02 1.19
CA PHE A 65 -6.26 -9.99 1.99
C PHE A 65 -7.61 -9.55 1.37
N LEU A 66 -7.67 -9.50 0.05
CA LEU A 66 -8.88 -9.12 -0.70
C LEU A 66 -9.77 -10.33 -1.05
N GLY A 67 -9.40 -11.55 -0.65
CA GLY A 67 -10.14 -12.75 -0.96
C GLY A 67 -10.04 -13.21 -2.41
N ASN A 68 -9.07 -12.70 -3.17
CA ASN A 68 -8.84 -13.01 -4.58
C ASN A 68 -7.52 -13.75 -4.85
N GLY A 69 -6.85 -14.20 -3.80
CA GLY A 69 -5.59 -14.93 -3.84
C GLY A 69 -4.35 -14.06 -3.94
N GLU A 70 -4.48 -12.78 -4.26
CA GLU A 70 -3.33 -11.91 -4.41
C GLU A 70 -2.78 -11.43 -3.07
N TYR A 71 -1.48 -11.22 -3.04
CA TYR A 71 -0.81 -10.50 -1.97
C TYR A 71 -1.07 -9.00 -2.12
N VAL A 72 -1.20 -8.28 -1.01
CA VAL A 72 -1.34 -6.82 -1.03
C VAL A 72 -0.22 -6.14 -0.25
N THR A 73 0.11 -4.92 -0.67
CA THR A 73 0.78 -3.90 0.14
C THR A 73 -0.21 -2.77 0.42
N PHE A 74 0.15 -1.85 1.30
CA PHE A 74 -0.75 -0.77 1.70
C PHE A 74 -0.16 0.60 1.35
N ALA A 75 -0.94 1.43 0.66
CA ALA A 75 -0.55 2.79 0.30
C ALA A 75 -1.20 3.81 1.24
N GLY A 76 -0.40 4.26 2.19
CA GLY A 76 -0.83 5.23 3.18
C GLY A 76 -1.71 4.64 4.28
N ILE A 77 -1.69 5.30 5.41
CA ILE A 77 -2.58 5.07 6.56
C ILE A 77 -3.12 6.44 6.96
N LEU A 78 -4.43 6.52 7.11
CA LEU A 78 -5.14 7.74 7.42
C LEU A 78 -6.08 7.50 8.60
N GLU A 79 -5.98 8.32 9.62
CA GLU A 79 -6.98 8.39 10.68
C GLU A 79 -7.96 9.53 10.39
N ALA A 80 -9.23 9.23 10.34
CA ALA A 80 -10.32 10.18 10.20
C ALA A 80 -11.62 9.59 10.74
N ASN A 81 -12.53 10.42 11.24
CA ASN A 81 -13.84 10.01 11.73
C ASN A 81 -13.80 8.86 12.77
N ASN A 82 -12.77 8.84 13.64
CA ASN A 82 -12.49 7.75 14.59
C ASN A 82 -12.34 6.37 13.93
N LYS A 83 -11.84 6.34 12.72
CA LYS A 83 -11.54 5.13 11.93
C LYS A 83 -10.18 5.26 11.27
N ILE A 84 -9.61 4.13 10.91
CA ILE A 84 -8.35 4.07 10.17
C ILE A 84 -8.64 3.51 8.78
N TYR A 85 -8.16 4.23 7.78
CA TYR A 85 -8.32 3.91 6.37
C TYR A 85 -6.97 3.61 5.74
N THR A 86 -6.92 2.60 4.90
CA THR A 86 -5.74 2.32 4.05
C THR A 86 -6.17 1.75 2.72
N ALA A 87 -5.34 2.00 1.69
CA ALA A 87 -5.58 1.46 0.35
C ALA A 87 -4.72 0.20 0.13
N PRO A 88 -5.30 -1.01 0.17
CA PRO A 88 -4.58 -2.22 -0.22
C PRO A 88 -4.34 -2.22 -1.72
N ILE A 89 -3.07 -2.39 -2.10
CA ILE A 89 -2.62 -2.47 -3.49
C ILE A 89 -2.36 -3.92 -3.83
N PRO A 90 -3.07 -4.51 -4.79
CA PRO A 90 -2.84 -5.88 -5.22
C PRO A 90 -1.50 -6.00 -5.94
N MET A 91 -0.73 -7.04 -5.61
CA MET A 91 0.64 -7.26 -6.05
C MET A 91 0.82 -8.49 -6.93
N GLY A 92 -0.26 -9.14 -7.32
CA GLY A 92 -0.24 -10.40 -8.05
C GLY A 92 -0.10 -11.62 -7.13
N LEU A 93 0.26 -12.75 -7.74
CA LEU A 93 0.43 -14.02 -7.05
C LEU A 93 1.92 -14.24 -6.78
N SER A 94 2.32 -14.23 -5.54
CA SER A 94 3.73 -14.31 -5.14
C SER A 94 3.92 -15.23 -3.94
N VAL A 95 5.17 -15.57 -3.65
CA VAL A 95 5.55 -16.34 -2.46
C VAL A 95 5.06 -15.72 -1.14
N TYR A 96 4.71 -14.44 -1.16
CA TYR A 96 4.13 -13.74 -0.02
C TYR A 96 2.61 -13.92 0.11
N GLY A 97 1.98 -14.63 -0.82
CA GLY A 97 0.55 -14.86 -0.89
C GLY A 97 0.20 -16.34 -0.98
N SER A 98 -1.10 -16.64 -0.91
CA SER A 98 -1.67 -17.99 -1.11
C SER A 98 -1.65 -18.42 -2.59
N ALA A 99 -0.69 -17.93 -3.33
CA ALA A 99 -0.63 -17.93 -4.79
C ALA A 99 -0.67 -19.31 -5.42
N PHE A 100 -0.16 -20.31 -4.71
CA PHE A 100 0.25 -21.56 -5.34
C PHE A 100 -0.62 -22.75 -5.00
N GLU A 101 -1.74 -22.55 -4.34
CA GLU A 101 -2.68 -23.63 -4.10
C GLU A 101 -3.24 -24.14 -5.45
N ASP A 102 -2.50 -25.04 -6.08
CA ASP A 102 -2.90 -25.79 -7.30
C ASP A 102 -3.47 -24.91 -8.43
N GLY A 103 -2.99 -23.68 -8.58
CA GLY A 103 -3.47 -22.74 -9.59
C GLY A 103 -4.87 -22.16 -9.33
N LYS A 104 -5.45 -22.42 -8.19
CA LYS A 104 -6.80 -21.98 -7.79
C LYS A 104 -7.08 -20.49 -8.05
N TRP A 105 -6.07 -19.65 -7.87
CA TRP A 105 -6.20 -18.20 -7.98
C TRP A 105 -5.71 -17.65 -9.32
N VAL A 106 -5.18 -18.50 -10.19
CA VAL A 106 -4.63 -18.09 -11.48
C VAL A 106 -5.76 -17.86 -12.46
N LYS A 107 -5.95 -16.60 -12.85
CA LYS A 107 -6.92 -16.19 -13.86
C LYS A 107 -6.34 -16.18 -15.27
N TYR A 108 -5.04 -15.88 -15.39
CA TYR A 108 -4.30 -15.78 -16.64
C TYR A 108 -3.05 -16.68 -16.60
N PRO A 109 -3.19 -17.98 -16.93
CA PRO A 109 -2.07 -18.94 -16.86
C PRO A 109 -0.88 -18.57 -17.73
N GLU A 110 -1.12 -17.85 -18.82
CA GLU A 110 -0.08 -17.40 -19.76
C GLU A 110 0.86 -16.34 -19.16
N LEU A 111 0.47 -15.71 -18.07
CA LEU A 111 1.27 -14.71 -17.36
C LEU A 111 2.06 -15.30 -16.19
N VAL A 112 1.83 -16.56 -15.85
CA VAL A 112 2.58 -17.24 -14.80
C VAL A 112 4.03 -17.39 -15.26
N LYS A 113 4.97 -17.01 -14.38
CA LYS A 113 6.40 -17.09 -14.68
C LYS A 113 6.85 -18.53 -14.88
N THR A 114 7.60 -18.75 -15.94
CA THR A 114 8.21 -20.05 -16.27
C THR A 114 9.63 -20.19 -15.73
N GLU A 115 10.25 -19.07 -15.33
CA GLU A 115 11.62 -18.99 -14.82
C GLU A 115 11.71 -18.00 -13.65
N ASP A 116 12.73 -18.16 -12.82
CA ASP A 116 12.99 -17.26 -11.71
C ASP A 116 13.54 -15.91 -12.19
N GLY A 117 13.19 -14.84 -11.49
CA GLY A 117 13.73 -13.50 -11.72
C GLY A 117 13.35 -12.89 -13.06
N GLY A 118 14.34 -12.26 -13.69
CA GLY A 118 14.19 -11.55 -14.94
C GLY A 118 14.11 -10.04 -14.79
N SER A 119 14.11 -9.35 -15.92
CA SER A 119 14.03 -7.90 -16.00
C SER A 119 12.72 -7.39 -15.36
N ASN A 120 12.80 -6.45 -14.45
CA ASN A 120 11.67 -5.88 -13.69
C ASN A 120 10.94 -6.87 -12.75
N SER A 121 11.45 -8.06 -12.54
CA SER A 121 10.80 -9.10 -11.73
C SER A 121 11.75 -9.98 -10.95
N SER A 122 12.90 -9.43 -10.54
CA SER A 122 13.95 -10.20 -9.84
C SER A 122 13.50 -10.83 -8.52
N SER A 123 12.43 -10.33 -7.92
CA SER A 123 11.83 -10.85 -6.70
C SER A 123 10.69 -11.84 -6.91
N TYR A 124 10.41 -12.21 -8.15
CA TYR A 124 9.37 -13.20 -8.48
C TYR A 124 9.99 -14.49 -8.99
N GLU A 125 9.53 -15.60 -8.47
CA GLU A 125 10.01 -16.93 -8.77
C GLU A 125 9.14 -17.61 -9.83
N LYS A 126 9.63 -18.71 -10.37
CA LYS A 126 8.85 -19.58 -11.26
C LYS A 126 7.56 -20.02 -10.57
N GLY A 127 6.46 -19.96 -11.30
CA GLY A 127 5.13 -20.27 -10.81
C GLY A 127 4.37 -19.06 -10.26
N GLU A 128 5.03 -17.93 -10.03
CA GLU A 128 4.41 -16.69 -9.58
C GLU A 128 3.83 -15.88 -10.76
N LEU A 129 2.94 -14.97 -10.45
CA LEU A 129 2.38 -14.02 -11.41
C LEU A 129 2.61 -12.60 -10.90
N GLN A 130 3.45 -11.87 -11.60
CA GLN A 130 3.76 -10.48 -11.30
C GLN A 130 2.61 -9.59 -11.77
N TRP A 131 2.29 -8.58 -10.98
CA TRP A 131 1.21 -7.63 -11.21
C TRP A 131 -0.18 -8.23 -10.98
N THR A 132 -1.12 -7.34 -10.69
CA THR A 132 -2.49 -7.76 -10.41
C THR A 132 -3.21 -8.28 -11.65
N GLN A 133 -4.08 -9.23 -11.44
CA GLN A 133 -5.06 -9.73 -12.40
C GLN A 133 -6.36 -8.90 -12.40
N TYR A 134 -6.44 -7.85 -11.53
CA TYR A 134 -7.63 -7.04 -11.30
C TYR A 134 -7.30 -5.54 -11.46
N PRO A 135 -6.94 -5.08 -12.68
CA PRO A 135 -6.47 -3.70 -12.89
C PRO A 135 -7.59 -2.64 -12.83
N ASN A 136 -8.85 -3.06 -12.88
CA ASN A 136 -10.01 -2.17 -13.01
C ASN A 136 -10.78 -2.00 -11.70
N GLU A 137 -10.11 -2.13 -10.57
CA GLU A 137 -10.74 -1.93 -9.28
C GLU A 137 -9.79 -1.30 -8.26
N ALA A 138 -10.37 -0.55 -7.34
CA ALA A 138 -9.66 -0.02 -6.18
C ALA A 138 -10.38 -0.43 -4.89
N TRP A 139 -9.59 -0.69 -3.87
CA TRP A 139 -10.06 -1.14 -2.58
C TRP A 139 -9.63 -0.17 -1.47
N VAL A 140 -10.45 -0.09 -0.43
CA VAL A 140 -10.11 0.54 0.85
C VAL A 140 -10.45 -0.44 1.96
N ALA A 141 -9.52 -0.58 2.90
CA ALA A 141 -9.75 -1.26 4.17
C ALA A 141 -10.01 -0.21 5.25
N ILE A 142 -11.13 -0.35 5.95
CA ILE A 142 -11.59 0.55 7.01
C ILE A 142 -11.56 -0.22 8.33
N TYR A 143 -10.74 0.20 9.26
CA TYR A 143 -10.63 -0.35 10.61
C TYR A 143 -11.34 0.55 11.62
N ASN A 144 -11.92 -0.04 12.64
CA ASN A 144 -12.63 0.70 13.68
C ASN A 144 -11.67 1.28 14.74
N ASP A 145 -10.48 0.72 14.86
CA ASP A 145 -9.50 1.10 15.87
C ASP A 145 -8.07 0.71 15.47
N GLU A 146 -7.12 1.08 16.31
CA GLU A 146 -5.68 0.82 16.12
C GLU A 146 -5.26 -0.64 16.35
N ASN A 147 -6.18 -1.55 16.63
CA ASN A 147 -5.87 -2.98 16.71
C ASN A 147 -5.82 -3.63 15.33
N PHE A 148 -6.30 -2.95 14.30
CA PHE A 148 -6.28 -3.40 12.91
C PHE A 148 -6.93 -4.78 12.70
N ASN A 149 -7.99 -5.06 13.46
CA ASN A 149 -8.74 -6.30 13.35
C ASN A 149 -9.98 -6.11 12.46
N ASN A 150 -10.31 -7.16 11.71
CA ASN A 150 -11.56 -7.29 10.96
C ASN A 150 -11.95 -6.02 10.16
N PRO A 151 -11.15 -5.59 9.18
CA PRO A 151 -11.49 -4.41 8.39
C PRO A 151 -12.77 -4.60 7.60
N THR A 152 -13.53 -3.52 7.46
CA THR A 152 -14.53 -3.43 6.40
C THR A 152 -13.81 -3.18 5.08
N LEU A 153 -13.91 -4.11 4.14
CA LEU A 153 -13.35 -3.97 2.80
C LEU A 153 -14.41 -3.40 1.86
N ILE A 154 -14.10 -2.29 1.22
CA ILE A 154 -14.96 -1.68 0.20
C ILE A 154 -14.23 -1.60 -1.13
N ARG A 155 -14.99 -1.69 -2.23
CA ARG A 155 -14.46 -1.73 -3.59
C ARG A 155 -15.18 -0.77 -4.52
N THR A 156 -14.46 -0.23 -5.47
CA THR A 156 -15.02 0.54 -6.59
C THR A 156 -14.38 0.11 -7.91
N ASP A 157 -15.13 0.20 -8.99
CA ASP A 157 -14.71 0.00 -10.38
C ASP A 157 -14.60 1.32 -11.17
N LYS A 158 -14.74 2.46 -10.49
CA LYS A 158 -14.64 3.80 -11.11
C LYS A 158 -13.19 4.23 -11.35
N ILE A 159 -12.25 3.70 -10.58
CA ILE A 159 -10.81 3.95 -10.67
C ILE A 159 -10.04 2.64 -10.62
N SER A 160 -8.83 2.63 -11.20
CA SER A 160 -7.86 1.56 -10.99
C SER A 160 -7.29 1.61 -9.57
N TYR A 161 -6.53 0.62 -9.16
CA TYR A 161 -5.98 0.56 -7.81
C TYR A 161 -5.25 1.86 -7.41
N ALA A 162 -5.48 2.26 -6.16
CA ALA A 162 -5.01 3.53 -5.60
C ALA A 162 -3.55 3.41 -5.14
N CYS A 163 -2.62 3.44 -6.08
CA CYS A 163 -1.19 3.36 -5.81
C CYS A 163 -0.47 4.64 -6.24
N GLY A 164 0.78 4.81 -5.78
CA GLY A 164 1.70 5.75 -6.36
C GLY A 164 2.41 5.18 -7.59
N ARG A 165 3.46 5.87 -8.02
CA ARG A 165 4.30 5.42 -9.14
C ARG A 165 4.85 4.01 -8.88
N MET A 166 4.86 3.17 -9.90
CA MET A 166 5.38 1.79 -9.86
C MET A 166 4.74 0.94 -8.76
N ARG A 167 3.45 1.12 -8.48
CA ARG A 167 2.73 0.49 -7.38
C ARG A 167 3.38 0.75 -6.01
N SER A 168 3.99 1.91 -5.86
CA SER A 168 4.71 2.25 -4.65
C SER A 168 3.76 2.47 -3.49
N GLN A 169 3.92 1.71 -2.43
CA GLN A 169 3.30 1.95 -1.14
C GLN A 169 3.83 3.21 -0.43
N TYR A 170 4.90 3.80 -0.93
CA TYR A 170 5.51 5.00 -0.35
C TYR A 170 4.77 6.30 -0.70
N TYR A 171 3.80 6.24 -1.61
CA TYR A 171 3.02 7.41 -2.01
C TYR A 171 1.61 7.26 -1.50
N GLN A 172 1.28 8.04 -0.50
CA GLN A 172 -0.08 8.08 0.04
C GLN A 172 -1.06 8.60 -1.02
N THR A 173 -2.13 7.87 -1.23
CA THR A 173 -3.18 8.17 -2.21
C THR A 173 -4.56 8.29 -1.58
N ILE A 174 -4.63 8.22 -0.25
CA ILE A 174 -5.86 8.34 0.52
C ILE A 174 -5.73 9.49 1.51
N TRP A 175 -6.68 10.42 1.51
CA TRP A 175 -6.64 11.65 2.29
C TRP A 175 -8.02 12.04 2.80
N ALA A 176 -8.09 12.59 3.99
CA ALA A 176 -9.30 13.25 4.48
C ALA A 176 -9.25 14.75 4.19
N ALA A 177 -10.36 15.32 3.76
CA ALA A 177 -10.59 16.75 3.73
C ALA A 177 -11.01 17.24 5.13
N ASP A 178 -10.99 18.56 5.34
CA ASP A 178 -11.31 19.15 6.67
C ASP A 178 -12.74 18.87 7.12
N ASN A 179 -13.65 18.57 6.21
CA ASN A 179 -15.04 18.16 6.51
C ASN A 179 -15.18 16.68 6.91
N GLY A 180 -14.07 15.92 6.92
CA GLY A 180 -14.01 14.50 7.24
C GLY A 180 -14.31 13.56 6.06
N ASP A 181 -14.66 14.07 4.87
CA ASP A 181 -14.80 13.23 3.67
C ASP A 181 -13.43 12.65 3.29
N VAL A 182 -13.38 11.36 2.98
CA VAL A 182 -12.15 10.67 2.59
C VAL A 182 -12.11 10.51 1.09
N TYR A 183 -11.04 10.99 0.48
CA TYR A 183 -10.80 10.93 -0.97
C TYR A 183 -9.71 9.91 -1.30
N VAL A 184 -9.98 9.09 -2.32
CA VAL A 184 -9.07 8.04 -2.79
C VAL A 184 -8.68 8.34 -4.23
N PHE A 185 -7.39 8.48 -4.46
CA PHE A 185 -6.80 8.90 -5.73
C PHE A 185 -6.14 7.72 -6.44
N SER A 186 -6.38 7.58 -7.73
CA SER A 186 -5.67 6.64 -8.59
C SER A 186 -4.99 7.36 -9.74
N PRO A 187 -3.68 7.16 -9.95
CA PRO A 187 -2.98 7.67 -11.13
C PRO A 187 -3.22 6.80 -12.37
N SER A 188 -3.99 5.71 -12.27
CA SER A 188 -4.18 4.71 -13.32
C SER A 188 -2.88 4.10 -13.83
N TYR A 189 -2.00 3.77 -12.91
CA TYR A 189 -0.69 3.20 -13.24
C TYR A 189 -0.79 1.93 -14.12
N ALA A 190 -1.87 1.16 -13.99
CA ALA A 190 -2.08 -0.03 -14.79
C ALA A 190 -2.19 0.22 -16.31
N LYS A 191 -2.31 1.47 -16.77
CA LYS A 191 -2.28 1.80 -18.21
C LYS A 191 -0.96 1.43 -18.89
N ILE A 192 0.14 1.37 -18.14
CA ILE A 192 1.48 1.10 -18.67
C ILE A 192 1.94 -0.35 -18.49
N MET A 193 1.05 -1.25 -18.11
CA MET A 193 1.38 -2.68 -18.02
C MET A 193 1.65 -3.27 -19.41
N ASP A 194 2.50 -4.29 -19.47
CA ASP A 194 2.87 -4.93 -20.75
C ASP A 194 1.73 -5.82 -21.26
N ALA A 195 1.16 -6.65 -20.39
CA ALA A 195 0.07 -7.56 -20.75
C ALA A 195 -1.29 -6.83 -20.79
N ASP A 196 -2.01 -6.96 -21.88
CA ASP A 196 -3.30 -6.28 -22.08
C ASP A 196 -4.35 -6.58 -21.00
N VAL A 197 -4.37 -7.82 -20.50
CA VAL A 197 -5.27 -8.25 -19.43
C VAL A 197 -4.95 -7.64 -18.07
N GLN A 198 -3.76 -7.06 -17.92
CA GLN A 198 -3.32 -6.33 -16.74
C GLN A 198 -3.39 -4.81 -16.91
N LYS A 199 -3.79 -4.34 -18.10
CA LYS A 199 -4.02 -2.92 -18.37
C LYS A 199 -5.38 -2.47 -17.87
N THR A 200 -5.46 -1.20 -17.53
CA THR A 200 -6.72 -0.50 -17.31
C THR A 200 -7.00 0.53 -18.40
N ASN A 201 -8.27 0.71 -18.71
CA ASN A 201 -8.75 1.83 -19.53
C ASN A 201 -9.33 2.95 -18.65
N LEU A 202 -9.41 2.73 -17.34
CA LEU A 202 -9.92 3.75 -16.42
C LEU A 202 -8.95 4.94 -16.37
N PRO A 203 -9.45 6.18 -16.41
CA PRO A 203 -8.58 7.35 -16.30
C PRO A 203 -8.04 7.52 -14.88
N ALA A 204 -6.99 8.31 -14.73
CA ALA A 204 -6.61 8.82 -13.43
C ALA A 204 -7.81 9.56 -12.81
N GLY A 205 -8.13 9.24 -11.58
CA GLY A 205 -9.39 9.71 -11.00
C GLY A 205 -9.41 9.71 -9.48
N VAL A 206 -10.49 10.26 -8.95
CA VAL A 206 -10.75 10.38 -7.51
C VAL A 206 -12.15 9.90 -7.21
N VAL A 207 -12.28 9.10 -6.15
CA VAL A 207 -13.55 8.69 -5.55
C VAL A 207 -13.61 9.11 -4.10
N ARG A 208 -14.79 9.08 -3.50
CA ARG A 208 -15.01 9.58 -2.14
C ARG A 208 -15.78 8.60 -1.26
N ILE A 209 -15.40 8.62 0.01
CA ILE A 209 -16.15 8.05 1.13
C ILE A 209 -16.62 9.23 1.98
N LYS A 210 -17.92 9.41 2.15
CA LYS A 210 -18.47 10.46 3.01
C LYS A 210 -18.01 10.30 4.46
N ALA A 211 -17.87 11.42 5.16
CA ALA A 211 -17.56 11.42 6.58
C ALA A 211 -18.48 10.48 7.37
N GLY A 212 -17.88 9.52 8.08
CA GLY A 212 -18.60 8.51 8.85
C GLY A 212 -19.22 7.35 8.05
N ALA A 213 -19.21 7.40 6.72
CA ALA A 213 -19.68 6.30 5.89
C ALA A 213 -18.66 5.13 5.85
N THR A 214 -19.16 3.96 5.45
CA THR A 214 -18.36 2.74 5.30
C THR A 214 -18.43 2.18 3.88
N ASP A 215 -18.72 3.06 2.91
CA ASP A 215 -18.75 2.72 1.48
C ASP A 215 -18.49 3.99 0.65
N PHE A 216 -18.10 3.78 -0.62
CA PHE A 216 -17.98 4.84 -1.59
C PHE A 216 -19.35 5.44 -1.93
N ASP A 217 -19.39 6.75 -2.13
CA ASP A 217 -20.59 7.42 -2.63
C ASP A 217 -20.58 7.53 -4.17
N SER A 218 -21.50 8.32 -4.71
CA SER A 218 -21.59 8.54 -6.16
C SER A 218 -20.50 9.44 -6.73
N TYR A 219 -19.74 10.14 -5.89
CA TYR A 219 -18.72 11.09 -6.33
C TYR A 219 -17.63 10.40 -7.15
N TYR A 220 -17.31 11.01 -8.27
CA TYR A 220 -16.21 10.64 -9.14
C TYR A 220 -15.67 11.88 -9.86
N CYS A 221 -14.35 12.00 -9.91
CA CYS A 221 -13.68 13.08 -10.64
C CYS A 221 -12.66 12.46 -11.59
N ASN A 222 -12.82 12.74 -12.89
CA ASN A 222 -11.87 12.31 -13.92
C ASN A 222 -10.75 13.36 -14.03
N LEU A 223 -9.59 13.05 -13.48
CA LEU A 223 -8.43 13.96 -13.46
C LEU A 223 -7.82 14.13 -14.86
N GLU A 224 -7.86 13.12 -15.71
CA GLU A 224 -7.34 13.22 -17.08
C GLU A 224 -8.17 14.18 -17.93
N GLU A 225 -9.49 14.13 -17.79
CA GLU A 225 -10.38 15.07 -18.47
C GLU A 225 -10.08 16.52 -18.06
N LEU A 226 -9.93 16.77 -16.76
CA LEU A 226 -9.66 18.10 -16.23
C LEU A 226 -8.26 18.61 -16.56
N SER A 227 -7.28 17.73 -16.72
CA SER A 227 -5.87 18.07 -16.92
C SER A 227 -5.41 18.04 -18.39
N GLY A 228 -6.30 17.69 -19.32
CA GLY A 228 -5.93 17.48 -20.71
C GLY A 228 -5.13 16.19 -20.94
N GLY A 229 -5.54 15.09 -20.30
CA GLY A 229 -4.99 13.75 -20.48
C GLY A 229 -3.81 13.40 -19.58
N LYS A 230 -3.54 14.19 -18.53
CA LYS A 230 -2.38 13.97 -17.66
C LYS A 230 -2.75 13.16 -16.42
N SER A 231 -1.84 12.28 -16.03
CA SER A 231 -1.87 11.60 -14.74
C SER A 231 -0.98 12.32 -13.71
N PHE A 232 -0.98 11.82 -12.48
CA PHE A 232 -0.19 12.40 -11.39
C PHE A 232 0.80 11.38 -10.80
N LEU A 233 1.83 11.92 -10.14
CA LEU A 233 2.82 11.15 -9.40
C LEU A 233 2.48 11.08 -7.91
N ARG A 234 2.08 12.21 -7.34
CA ARG A 234 1.77 12.40 -5.92
C ARG A 234 0.59 13.31 -5.73
N CYS A 235 -0.09 13.15 -4.61
CA CYS A 235 -1.15 14.06 -4.15
C CYS A 235 -0.99 14.35 -2.66
N TRP A 236 -1.46 15.53 -2.25
CA TRP A 236 -1.47 15.98 -0.86
C TRP A 236 -2.75 16.74 -0.56
N HIS A 237 -3.31 16.55 0.60
CA HIS A 237 -4.31 17.46 1.14
C HIS A 237 -3.62 18.74 1.62
N ILE A 238 -4.21 19.90 1.33
CA ILE A 238 -3.66 21.20 1.70
C ILE A 238 -4.52 21.83 2.81
N THR A 239 -5.79 22.08 2.54
CA THR A 239 -6.74 22.65 3.49
C THR A 239 -8.15 22.60 2.88
N GLY A 240 -9.18 22.56 3.71
CA GLY A 240 -10.56 22.48 3.25
C GLY A 240 -10.81 21.25 2.40
N ASP A 241 -11.21 21.47 1.16
CA ASP A 241 -11.37 20.47 0.11
C ASP A 241 -10.35 20.63 -1.04
N TYR A 242 -9.24 21.34 -0.78
CA TYR A 242 -8.17 21.57 -1.74
C TYR A 242 -7.07 20.52 -1.65
N PHE A 243 -6.72 19.96 -2.80
CA PHE A 243 -5.65 18.99 -2.97
C PHE A 243 -4.63 19.50 -3.98
N LEU A 244 -3.35 19.27 -3.68
CA LEU A 244 -2.25 19.49 -4.61
C LEU A 244 -1.92 18.18 -5.30
N LEU A 245 -1.83 18.19 -6.63
CA LEU A 245 -1.38 17.07 -7.44
C LEU A 245 -0.13 17.43 -8.19
N GLN A 246 0.91 16.64 -8.06
CA GLN A 246 2.10 16.71 -8.90
C GLN A 246 1.83 15.94 -10.18
N MET A 247 1.44 16.67 -11.23
CA MET A 247 1.09 16.07 -12.51
C MET A 247 2.32 15.79 -13.38
N TYR A 248 2.22 14.80 -14.25
CA TYR A 248 3.21 14.61 -15.32
C TYR A 248 3.05 15.71 -16.37
N THR A 249 4.16 16.19 -16.92
CA THR A 249 4.17 17.18 -18.00
C THR A 249 3.96 16.55 -19.38
N CYS A 250 4.38 15.29 -19.52
CA CYS A 250 4.17 14.43 -20.70
C CYS A 250 3.96 12.98 -20.22
N LEU A 251 3.19 12.24 -20.96
CA LEU A 251 3.05 10.79 -20.80
C LEU A 251 4.02 10.10 -21.75
#